data_a765d93c6bb00f322865ea13d5cdbf8f
#
_entry.id   a765d93c6bb00f322865ea13d5cdbf8f
#
_cell.length_a   1.000
_cell.length_b   1.000
_cell.length_c   1.000
_cell.angle_alpha   90.00
_cell.angle_beta   90.00
_cell.angle_gamma   90.00
#
_symmetry.space_group_name_H-M   'P 1'
#
loop_
_entity.id
_entity.type
_entity.pdbx_description
1 polymer ?
#
loop_
_entity_poly.entity_id
_entity_poly.type
_entity_poly.pdbx_seq_one_letter_code
_entity_poly.pdbx_strand_id
1 'polypeptide(L)'
;GMACAQAQDNRIDIIGPDAPELADFGEFDIGVRTVEITIPNSIDVLNTPRGGESVLYDRTLTLEIWYPANLRGQESGTIYKAVSRNPDIVASLNGSAVRDAEPLEANGPYPSIIISHGWPGNRYLISHTGENLASKGYIVTAIDHSESTYDDQQAITSTLYHRPLDQMVVLNALASFSED
;
A
#
# COMPACT_ATOMS: atom_id res chain seq x y z
N GLY A 1 -11.43 8.11 41.12
CA GLY A 1 -10.29 8.14 40.25
C GLY A 1 -10.75 7.84 38.84
N MET A 2 -10.79 8.82 37.94
CA MET A 2 -10.97 8.57 36.51
C MET A 2 -9.67 7.96 36.00
N ALA A 3 -9.71 6.70 35.57
CA ALA A 3 -8.64 6.12 34.80
C ALA A 3 -8.64 6.84 33.46
N CYS A 4 -7.61 7.66 33.18
CA CYS A 4 -7.30 8.08 31.82
C CYS A 4 -7.04 6.82 31.02
N ALA A 5 -7.98 6.44 30.13
CA ALA A 5 -7.69 5.48 29.09
C ALA A 5 -6.57 6.12 28.24
N GLN A 6 -5.35 5.63 28.39
CA GLN A 6 -4.29 5.97 27.46
C GLN A 6 -4.77 5.54 26.08
N ALA A 7 -4.84 6.47 25.14
CA ALA A 7 -5.10 6.14 23.75
C ALA A 7 -4.07 5.09 23.33
N GLN A 8 -4.55 3.92 22.93
CA GLN A 8 -3.69 2.83 22.49
C GLN A 8 -2.89 3.34 21.29
N ASP A 9 -1.58 3.42 21.43
CA ASP A 9 -0.69 3.81 20.35
C ASP A 9 -0.72 2.69 19.30
N ASN A 10 -1.37 2.92 18.15
CA ASN A 10 -1.56 1.94 17.07
C ASN A 10 -0.25 1.76 16.29
N ARG A 11 0.76 1.28 16.96
CA ARG A 11 2.06 0.96 16.36
C ARG A 11 1.97 -0.32 15.53
N ILE A 12 2.47 -0.25 14.29
CA ILE A 12 2.50 -1.39 13.37
C ILE A 12 3.86 -2.09 13.33
N ASP A 13 4.87 -1.53 13.98
CA ASP A 13 6.27 -1.99 13.98
C ASP A 13 6.67 -2.74 15.27
N ILE A 14 5.70 -3.07 16.12
CA ILE A 14 5.97 -3.84 17.34
C ILE A 14 6.00 -5.34 17.01
N ILE A 15 7.13 -5.97 17.32
CA ILE A 15 7.30 -7.42 17.22
C ILE A 15 7.01 -8.03 18.61
N GLY A 16 6.05 -8.95 18.66
CA GLY A 16 5.69 -9.63 19.91
C GLY A 16 6.73 -10.66 20.32
N PRO A 17 6.80 -11.02 21.64
CA PRO A 17 7.81 -11.95 22.14
C PRO A 17 7.68 -13.36 21.59
N ASP A 18 6.49 -13.74 21.11
CA ASP A 18 6.21 -15.07 20.53
C ASP A 18 6.26 -15.05 18.98
N ALA A 19 6.78 -13.98 18.38
CA ALA A 19 6.86 -13.87 16.94
C ALA A 19 7.88 -14.86 16.36
N PRO A 20 7.66 -15.33 15.10
CA PRO A 20 8.63 -16.15 14.39
C PRO A 20 9.99 -15.45 14.26
N GLU A 21 11.07 -16.25 14.16
CA GLU A 21 12.45 -15.74 13.99
C GLU A 21 12.60 -14.72 12.85
N LEU A 22 11.85 -14.90 11.75
CA LEU A 22 11.89 -14.00 10.60
C LEU A 22 11.03 -12.73 10.76
N ALA A 23 10.35 -12.54 11.90
CA ALA A 23 9.53 -11.36 12.15
C ALA A 23 10.34 -10.10 12.48
N ASP A 24 11.58 -10.25 12.94
CA ASP A 24 12.45 -9.12 13.24
C ASP A 24 12.67 -8.24 12.01
N PHE A 25 12.79 -6.93 12.24
CA PHE A 25 13.15 -5.99 11.19
C PHE A 25 14.56 -6.26 10.67
N GLY A 26 14.79 -5.97 9.38
CA GLY A 26 16.10 -6.02 8.75
C GLY A 26 16.96 -4.80 9.08
N GLU A 27 18.07 -4.67 8.35
CA GLU A 27 19.10 -3.65 8.62
C GLU A 27 18.87 -2.32 7.89
N PHE A 28 17.93 -2.26 6.95
CA PHE A 28 17.69 -1.06 6.16
C PHE A 28 16.73 -0.10 6.85
N ASP A 29 17.05 1.18 6.84
CA ASP A 29 16.07 2.23 7.08
C ASP A 29 14.99 2.21 5.99
N ILE A 30 13.79 2.67 6.32
CA ILE A 30 12.61 2.52 5.49
C ILE A 30 12.12 3.89 5.02
N GLY A 31 12.01 4.06 3.70
CA GLY A 31 11.25 5.13 3.09
C GLY A 31 9.86 4.67 2.69
N VAL A 32 8.93 5.60 2.60
CA VAL A 32 7.59 5.35 2.05
C VAL A 32 7.13 6.53 1.21
N ARG A 33 6.48 6.26 0.09
CA ARG A 33 5.83 7.30 -0.73
C ARG A 33 4.51 6.83 -1.29
N THR A 34 3.62 7.80 -1.52
CA THR A 34 2.35 7.57 -2.19
C THR A 34 2.48 8.00 -3.65
N VAL A 35 2.04 7.14 -4.57
CA VAL A 35 2.03 7.41 -6.02
C VAL A 35 0.65 7.13 -6.56
N GLU A 36 0.15 7.99 -7.44
CA GLU A 36 -1.08 7.76 -8.18
C GLU A 36 -0.76 7.45 -9.64
N ILE A 37 -1.40 6.41 -10.18
CA ILE A 37 -1.32 6.07 -11.60
C ILE A 37 -2.72 6.04 -12.19
N THR A 38 -2.87 6.53 -13.42
CA THR A 38 -4.14 6.51 -14.15
C THR A 38 -4.06 5.49 -15.28
N ILE A 39 -5.05 4.62 -15.35
CA ILE A 39 -5.23 3.63 -16.41
C ILE A 39 -6.33 4.17 -17.32
N PRO A 40 -5.97 4.77 -18.47
CA PRO A 40 -6.95 5.36 -19.36
C PRO A 40 -7.76 4.30 -20.12
N ASN A 41 -8.98 4.65 -20.49
CA ASN A 41 -9.85 3.82 -21.32
C ASN A 41 -10.09 2.41 -20.77
N SER A 42 -10.19 2.26 -19.47
CA SER A 42 -10.57 1.02 -18.80
C SER A 42 -12.04 0.70 -19.10
N ILE A 43 -12.39 -0.58 -19.24
CA ILE A 43 -13.78 -0.97 -19.46
C ILE A 43 -14.54 -0.88 -18.13
N ASP A 44 -15.60 -0.09 -18.10
CA ASP A 44 -16.56 -0.05 -17.01
C ASP A 44 -17.49 -1.26 -17.08
N VAL A 45 -17.09 -2.35 -16.42
CA VAL A 45 -17.85 -3.61 -16.49
C VAL A 45 -19.19 -3.53 -15.78
N LEU A 46 -19.39 -2.57 -14.87
CA LEU A 46 -20.64 -2.39 -14.15
C LEU A 46 -21.69 -1.64 -14.98
N ASN A 47 -21.26 -0.74 -15.86
CA ASN A 47 -22.12 0.09 -16.69
C ASN A 47 -22.13 -0.32 -18.16
N THR A 48 -21.31 -1.29 -18.57
CA THR A 48 -21.33 -1.86 -19.92
C THR A 48 -22.55 -2.78 -20.09
N PRO A 49 -23.46 -2.50 -21.05
CA PRO A 49 -24.61 -3.35 -21.30
C PRO A 49 -24.18 -4.74 -21.78
N ARG A 50 -24.90 -5.77 -21.36
CA ARG A 50 -24.62 -7.16 -21.78
C ARG A 50 -24.80 -7.30 -23.30
N GLY A 51 -23.72 -7.63 -24.01
CA GLY A 51 -23.73 -7.73 -25.48
C GLY A 51 -23.78 -6.39 -26.21
N GLY A 52 -23.64 -5.28 -25.48
CA GLY A 52 -23.58 -3.92 -26.05
C GLY A 52 -22.15 -3.41 -26.19
N GLU A 53 -22.04 -2.15 -26.60
CA GLU A 53 -20.76 -1.45 -26.69
C GLU A 53 -20.18 -1.19 -25.31
N SER A 54 -18.84 -1.34 -25.17
CA SER A 54 -18.15 -1.13 -23.91
C SER A 54 -18.18 0.34 -23.51
N VAL A 55 -18.57 0.60 -22.27
CA VAL A 55 -18.41 1.90 -21.62
C VAL A 55 -16.98 2.01 -21.13
N LEU A 56 -16.29 3.11 -21.43
CA LEU A 56 -14.89 3.34 -21.03
C LEU A 56 -14.81 4.47 -20.01
N TYR A 57 -13.84 4.36 -19.10
CA TYR A 57 -13.52 5.38 -18.11
C TYR A 57 -12.04 5.31 -17.72
N ASP A 58 -11.55 6.38 -17.13
CA ASP A 58 -10.19 6.42 -16.61
C ASP A 58 -10.20 5.96 -15.15
N ARG A 59 -9.39 4.95 -14.83
CA ARG A 59 -9.23 4.44 -13.47
C ARG A 59 -7.97 4.98 -12.85
N THR A 60 -8.06 5.46 -11.62
CA THR A 60 -6.89 5.86 -10.83
C THR A 60 -6.64 4.83 -9.75
N LEU A 61 -5.39 4.37 -9.64
CA LEU A 61 -4.91 3.54 -8.56
C LEU A 61 -3.99 4.36 -7.67
N THR A 62 -4.20 4.31 -6.36
CA THR A 62 -3.28 4.89 -5.38
C THR A 62 -2.37 3.78 -4.84
N LEU A 63 -1.08 3.99 -4.94
CA LEU A 63 -0.05 3.07 -4.50
C LEU A 63 0.64 3.61 -3.24
N GLU A 64 0.95 2.72 -2.31
CA GLU A 64 1.87 3.00 -1.22
C GLU A 64 3.11 2.14 -1.42
N ILE A 65 4.28 2.78 -1.50
CA ILE A 65 5.52 2.09 -1.84
C ILE A 65 6.49 2.25 -0.68
N TRP A 66 6.87 1.13 -0.05
CA TRP A 66 7.94 1.06 0.95
C TRP A 66 9.22 0.57 0.30
N TYR A 67 10.34 1.15 0.69
CA TYR A 67 11.64 0.87 0.09
C TYR A 67 12.78 1.11 1.06
N PRO A 68 13.96 0.45 0.87
CA PRO A 68 15.17 0.80 1.58
C PRO A 68 15.56 2.26 1.32
N ALA A 69 15.86 3.00 2.36
CA ALA A 69 16.08 4.43 2.28
C ALA A 69 17.35 4.90 2.99
N ASN A 70 17.82 6.07 2.59
CA ASN A 70 18.82 6.84 3.31
C ASN A 70 18.12 8.00 4.02
N LEU A 71 18.01 7.93 5.34
CA LEU A 71 17.29 8.93 6.11
C LEU A 71 18.04 10.25 6.27
N ARG A 72 19.34 10.29 5.99
CA ARG A 72 20.16 11.51 6.12
C ARG A 72 19.99 12.23 7.47
N GLY A 73 19.79 11.46 8.54
CA GLY A 73 19.59 11.99 9.89
C GLY A 73 18.13 12.41 10.21
N GLN A 74 17.17 12.14 9.34
CA GLN A 74 15.76 12.31 9.66
C GLN A 74 15.32 11.29 10.71
N GLU A 75 14.44 11.71 11.61
CA GLU A 75 13.86 10.80 12.60
C GLU A 75 12.91 9.80 11.92
N SER A 76 12.99 8.55 12.32
CA SER A 76 12.09 7.49 11.91
C SER A 76 10.67 7.75 12.42
N GLY A 77 9.69 7.49 11.61
CA GLY A 77 8.28 7.54 11.97
C GLY A 77 7.37 8.21 10.94
N THR A 78 6.23 7.59 10.70
CA THR A 78 5.13 8.17 9.92
C THR A 78 3.79 7.73 10.47
N ILE A 79 2.73 8.45 10.13
CA ILE A 79 1.36 8.10 10.48
C ILE A 79 0.59 7.80 9.19
N TYR A 80 0.10 6.57 9.09
CA TYR A 80 -0.81 6.17 8.02
C TYR A 80 -2.25 6.43 8.45
N LYS A 81 -3.03 7.09 7.60
CA LYS A 81 -4.45 7.35 7.80
C LYS A 81 -5.27 6.31 7.04
N ALA A 82 -5.63 5.25 7.74
CA ALA A 82 -6.31 4.10 7.16
C ALA A 82 -7.83 4.21 7.37
N VAL A 83 -8.58 4.27 6.27
CA VAL A 83 -10.04 4.18 6.32
C VAL A 83 -10.40 2.79 6.85
N SER A 84 -11.26 2.71 7.87
CA SER A 84 -11.69 1.46 8.46
C SER A 84 -12.87 0.85 7.70
N ARG A 85 -13.31 -0.33 8.16
CA ARG A 85 -14.53 -0.97 7.61
C ARG A 85 -15.77 -0.08 7.74
N ASN A 86 -15.85 0.77 8.76
CA ASN A 86 -16.78 1.89 8.79
C ASN A 86 -16.06 3.10 8.16
N PRO A 87 -16.46 3.56 6.94
CA PRO A 87 -15.76 4.62 6.22
C PRO A 87 -15.70 5.97 6.94
N ASP A 88 -16.60 6.19 7.91
CA ASP A 88 -16.61 7.39 8.73
C ASP A 88 -15.48 7.40 9.78
N ILE A 89 -14.81 6.27 9.97
CA ILE A 89 -13.73 6.10 10.94
C ILE A 89 -12.40 5.92 10.21
N VAL A 90 -11.49 6.86 10.46
CA VAL A 90 -10.11 6.80 9.96
C VAL A 90 -9.18 6.45 11.12
N ALA A 91 -8.53 5.30 11.04
CA ALA A 91 -7.54 4.88 12.01
C ALA A 91 -6.18 5.54 11.73
N SER A 92 -5.49 5.95 12.78
CA SER A 92 -4.09 6.37 12.70
C SER A 92 -3.20 5.19 13.05
N LEU A 93 -2.33 4.78 12.12
CA LEU A 93 -1.36 3.71 12.32
C LEU A 93 0.03 4.33 12.36
N ASN A 94 0.80 4.06 13.42
CA ASN A 94 2.14 4.61 13.60
C ASN A 94 3.18 3.58 13.15
N GLY A 95 3.96 3.92 12.14
CA GLY A 95 5.03 3.08 11.59
C GLY A 95 6.42 3.71 11.75
N SER A 96 7.44 3.00 11.27
CA SER A 96 8.85 3.40 11.34
C SER A 96 9.36 4.06 10.05
N ALA A 97 8.66 3.92 8.93
CA ALA A 97 9.08 4.50 7.66
C ALA A 97 9.11 6.03 7.72
N VAL A 98 9.94 6.64 6.86
CA VAL A 98 10.01 8.09 6.68
C VAL A 98 9.39 8.45 5.34
N ARG A 99 8.43 9.37 5.38
CA ARG A 99 7.70 9.84 4.20
C ARG A 99 8.66 10.54 3.23
N ASP A 100 8.66 10.09 1.97
CA ASP A 100 9.45 10.61 0.87
C ASP A 100 10.98 10.65 1.11
N ALA A 101 11.47 9.77 2.00
CA ALA A 101 12.91 9.62 2.21
C ALA A 101 13.64 9.23 0.92
N GLU A 102 14.91 9.60 0.83
CA GLU A 102 15.73 9.29 -0.34
C GLU A 102 15.92 7.77 -0.50
N PRO A 103 15.68 7.18 -1.67
CA PRO A 103 15.94 5.77 -1.90
C PRO A 103 17.42 5.43 -1.70
N LEU A 104 17.70 4.27 -1.11
CA LEU A 104 19.06 3.75 -0.98
C LEU A 104 19.45 2.96 -2.23
N GLU A 105 20.03 3.62 -3.22
CA GLU A 105 20.36 3.01 -4.51
C GLU A 105 21.60 2.11 -4.45
N ALA A 106 22.52 2.40 -3.54
CA ALA A 106 23.87 1.79 -3.51
C ALA A 106 23.87 0.26 -3.38
N ASN A 107 22.83 -0.34 -2.81
CA ASN A 107 22.72 -1.77 -2.57
C ASN A 107 21.70 -2.46 -3.50
N GLY A 108 21.17 -1.74 -4.49
CA GLY A 108 20.22 -2.27 -5.45
C GLY A 108 20.85 -3.14 -6.55
N PRO A 109 20.06 -3.66 -7.48
CA PRO A 109 18.60 -3.57 -7.51
C PRO A 109 17.92 -4.42 -6.43
N TYR A 110 16.83 -3.90 -5.87
CA TYR A 110 16.03 -4.60 -4.87
C TYR A 110 14.87 -5.37 -5.53
N PRO A 111 14.57 -6.59 -5.06
CA PRO A 111 13.40 -7.32 -5.55
C PRO A 111 12.10 -6.60 -5.17
N SER A 112 11.12 -6.65 -6.08
CA SER A 112 9.83 -6.00 -5.91
C SER A 112 8.74 -6.98 -5.51
N ILE A 113 7.87 -6.57 -4.58
CA ILE A 113 6.69 -7.30 -4.13
C ILE A 113 5.47 -6.40 -4.30
N ILE A 114 4.43 -6.92 -4.93
CA ILE A 114 3.14 -6.24 -5.06
C ILE A 114 2.14 -6.89 -4.12
N ILE A 115 1.43 -6.06 -3.35
CA ILE A 115 0.45 -6.50 -2.36
C ILE A 115 -0.92 -5.99 -2.75
N SER A 116 -1.92 -6.88 -2.73
CA SER A 116 -3.33 -6.55 -2.90
C SER A 116 -4.11 -6.84 -1.62
N HIS A 117 -4.95 -5.89 -1.22
CA HIS A 117 -5.84 -6.04 -0.07
C HIS A 117 -7.07 -6.93 -0.37
N GLY A 118 -7.87 -7.24 0.66
CA GLY A 118 -9.15 -7.95 0.53
C GLY A 118 -10.23 -7.14 -0.19
N TRP A 119 -11.46 -7.67 -0.24
CA TRP A 119 -12.63 -6.98 -0.77
C TRP A 119 -13.71 -6.84 0.33
N PRO A 120 -13.99 -5.60 0.80
CA PRO A 120 -13.17 -4.40 0.60
C PRO A 120 -11.92 -4.36 1.49
N GLY A 121 -11.06 -3.39 1.24
CA GLY A 121 -9.86 -3.17 2.03
C GLY A 121 -9.22 -1.80 1.76
N ASN A 122 -7.95 -1.67 2.05
CA ASN A 122 -7.11 -0.56 1.63
C ASN A 122 -5.62 -0.93 1.66
N ARG A 123 -4.78 -0.09 1.07
CA ARG A 123 -3.32 -0.28 0.95
C ARG A 123 -2.58 -0.36 2.28
N TYR A 124 -3.20 0.05 3.39
CA TYR A 124 -2.57 0.05 4.71
C TYR A 124 -2.86 -1.18 5.56
N LEU A 125 -3.76 -2.08 5.12
CA LEU A 125 -4.14 -3.27 5.91
C LEU A 125 -2.95 -4.15 6.31
N ILE A 126 -1.91 -4.17 5.47
CA ILE A 126 -0.69 -4.94 5.70
C ILE A 126 0.55 -4.05 5.68
N SER A 127 0.42 -2.79 6.10
CA SER A 127 1.53 -1.83 6.18
C SER A 127 2.68 -2.31 7.05
N HIS A 128 2.39 -3.05 8.13
CA HIS A 128 3.40 -3.71 8.96
C HIS A 128 4.30 -4.67 8.15
N THR A 129 3.71 -5.43 7.23
CA THR A 129 4.46 -6.32 6.32
C THR A 129 5.25 -5.50 5.30
N GLY A 130 4.68 -4.41 4.80
CA GLY A 130 5.36 -3.49 3.88
C GLY A 130 6.63 -2.92 4.48
N GLU A 131 6.56 -2.38 5.70
CA GLU A 131 7.73 -1.86 6.42
C GLU A 131 8.75 -2.97 6.72
N ASN A 132 8.29 -4.10 7.23
CA ASN A 132 9.18 -5.19 7.61
C ASN A 132 9.97 -5.74 6.41
N LEU A 133 9.33 -5.96 5.28
CA LEU A 133 10.00 -6.42 4.06
C LEU A 133 10.94 -5.35 3.48
N ALA A 134 10.54 -4.08 3.50
CA ALA A 134 11.43 -3.00 3.04
C ALA A 134 12.69 -2.91 3.90
N SER A 135 12.58 -3.10 5.21
CA SER A 135 13.77 -3.16 6.10
C SER A 135 14.72 -4.31 5.77
N LYS A 136 14.26 -5.30 5.00
CA LYS A 136 15.04 -6.48 4.55
C LYS A 136 15.54 -6.37 3.11
N GLY A 137 15.35 -5.22 2.47
CA GLY A 137 15.86 -4.99 1.12
C GLY A 137 14.86 -5.33 0.01
N TYR A 138 13.56 -5.16 0.23
CA TYR A 138 12.54 -5.28 -0.79
C TYR A 138 11.91 -3.91 -1.10
N ILE A 139 11.46 -3.72 -2.32
CA ILE A 139 10.52 -2.66 -2.67
C ILE A 139 9.13 -3.26 -2.60
N VAL A 140 8.28 -2.72 -1.73
CA VAL A 140 6.94 -3.28 -1.48
C VAL A 140 5.89 -2.27 -1.90
N THR A 141 5.03 -2.65 -2.83
CA THR A 141 3.96 -1.78 -3.35
C THR A 141 2.60 -2.35 -2.99
N ALA A 142 1.85 -1.63 -2.18
CA ALA A 142 0.45 -1.94 -1.89
C ALA A 142 -0.47 -1.08 -2.76
N ILE A 143 -1.51 -1.69 -3.31
CA ILE A 143 -2.45 -1.04 -4.23
C ILE A 143 -3.76 -0.78 -3.51
N ASP A 144 -4.30 0.45 -3.60
CA ASP A 144 -5.73 0.68 -3.44
C ASP A 144 -6.40 0.38 -4.77
N HIS A 145 -7.03 -0.78 -4.85
CA HIS A 145 -7.81 -1.14 -6.03
C HIS A 145 -9.11 -0.34 -6.04
N SER A 146 -9.27 0.57 -7.00
CA SER A 146 -10.50 1.33 -7.18
C SER A 146 -11.71 0.41 -7.22
N GLU A 147 -12.84 0.85 -6.67
CA GLU A 147 -14.09 0.10 -6.55
C GLU A 147 -14.03 -1.10 -5.58
N SER A 148 -12.92 -1.24 -4.84
CA SER A 148 -12.68 -2.37 -3.95
C SER A 148 -12.13 -1.93 -2.58
N THR A 149 -12.17 -0.65 -2.26
CA THR A 149 -11.76 -0.09 -0.97
C THR A 149 -12.94 0.08 -0.01
N TYR A 150 -12.66 0.36 1.28
CA TYR A 150 -13.72 0.54 2.27
C TYR A 150 -14.61 1.74 2.00
N ASP A 151 -14.08 2.79 1.38
CA ASP A 151 -14.78 4.03 1.02
C ASP A 151 -15.22 4.08 -0.45
N ASP A 152 -14.86 3.07 -1.24
CA ASP A 152 -15.26 2.93 -2.65
C ASP A 152 -15.53 1.45 -2.96
N GLN A 153 -16.53 0.86 -2.31
CA GLN A 153 -16.89 -0.53 -2.54
C GLN A 153 -18.00 -0.66 -3.58
N GLN A 154 -17.68 -1.27 -4.72
CA GLN A 154 -18.62 -1.62 -5.77
C GLN A 154 -18.86 -3.13 -5.82
N ALA A 155 -19.62 -3.62 -6.83
CA ALA A 155 -19.90 -5.03 -7.01
C ALA A 155 -18.60 -5.83 -7.24
N ILE A 156 -18.57 -7.06 -6.70
CA ILE A 156 -17.41 -7.96 -6.79
C ILE A 156 -16.97 -8.24 -8.23
N THR A 157 -17.88 -8.13 -9.19
CA THR A 157 -17.59 -8.34 -10.62
C THR A 157 -16.55 -7.37 -11.15
N SER A 158 -16.59 -6.08 -10.73
CA SER A 158 -15.57 -5.10 -11.05
C SER A 158 -14.22 -5.53 -10.49
N THR A 159 -14.18 -5.95 -9.23
CA THR A 159 -12.96 -6.43 -8.56
C THR A 159 -12.34 -7.62 -9.29
N LEU A 160 -13.14 -8.62 -9.63
CA LEU A 160 -12.64 -9.83 -10.32
C LEU A 160 -12.07 -9.52 -11.71
N TYR A 161 -12.66 -8.56 -12.40
CA TYR A 161 -12.19 -8.14 -13.72
C TYR A 161 -10.91 -7.30 -13.64
N HIS A 162 -10.90 -6.28 -12.77
CA HIS A 162 -9.85 -5.26 -12.78
C HIS A 162 -8.58 -5.67 -12.02
N ARG A 163 -8.66 -6.42 -10.91
CA ARG A 163 -7.47 -6.69 -10.08
C ARG A 163 -6.29 -7.32 -10.81
N PRO A 164 -6.47 -8.34 -11.67
CA PRO A 164 -5.34 -8.88 -12.42
C PRO A 164 -4.70 -7.84 -13.36
N LEU A 165 -5.54 -6.99 -13.97
CA LEU A 165 -5.07 -5.92 -14.86
C LEU A 165 -4.34 -4.82 -14.08
N ASP A 166 -4.86 -4.43 -12.91
CA ASP A 166 -4.24 -3.47 -12.02
C ASP A 166 -2.83 -3.93 -11.62
N GLN A 167 -2.67 -5.19 -11.22
CA GLN A 167 -1.36 -5.75 -10.87
C GLN A 167 -0.38 -5.71 -12.05
N MET A 168 -0.84 -6.03 -13.25
CA MET A 168 0.01 -5.97 -14.45
C MET A 168 0.44 -4.53 -14.76
N VAL A 169 -0.47 -3.57 -14.67
CA VAL A 169 -0.16 -2.15 -14.90
C VAL A 169 0.82 -1.64 -13.86
N VAL A 170 0.62 -1.97 -12.59
CA VAL A 170 1.53 -1.57 -11.51
C VAL A 170 2.92 -2.19 -11.71
N LEU A 171 3.00 -3.47 -12.07
CA LEU A 171 4.29 -4.12 -12.36
C LEU A 171 5.05 -3.40 -13.50
N ASN A 172 4.36 -3.05 -14.58
CA ASN A 172 4.96 -2.33 -15.69
C ASN A 172 5.38 -0.90 -15.30
N ALA A 173 4.58 -0.20 -14.50
CA ALA A 173 4.93 1.12 -14.00
C ALA A 173 6.18 1.09 -13.11
N LEU A 174 6.28 0.11 -12.20
CA LEU A 174 7.45 -0.05 -11.34
C LEU A 174 8.71 -0.36 -12.14
N ALA A 175 8.61 -1.15 -13.21
CA ALA A 175 9.74 -1.43 -14.11
C ALA A 175 10.22 -0.16 -14.80
N SER A 176 9.30 0.71 -15.26
CA SER A 176 9.68 1.97 -15.91
C SER A 176 10.30 2.99 -14.95
N PHE A 177 9.87 3.02 -13.67
CA PHE A 177 10.49 3.89 -12.65
C PHE A 177 11.92 3.49 -12.30
N SER A 178 12.34 2.27 -12.61
CA SER A 178 13.71 1.80 -12.35
C SER A 178 14.69 2.13 -13.49
N GLU A 179 14.20 2.65 -14.62
CA GLU A 179 15.02 2.99 -15.80
C GLU A 179 15.38 4.49 -15.85
N ASP A 180 14.75 5.33 -15.01
CA ASP A 180 14.99 6.77 -14.88
C ASP A 180 15.89 7.08 -13.65
#